data_a4bd505bc3fd514ac46952f7d9c87638
#
_entry.id   a4bd505bc3fd514ac46952f7d9c87638
#
_cell.length_a   1.000
_cell.length_b   1.000
_cell.length_c   1.000
_cell.angle_alpha   90.00
_cell.angle_beta   90.00
_cell.angle_gamma   90.00
#
_symmetry.space_group_name_H-M   'P 1'
#
loop_
_entity.id
_entity.type
_entity.pdbx_description
1 polymer ?
#
loop_
_entity_poly.entity_id
_entity_poly.type
_entity_poly.pdbx_seq_one_letter_code
_entity_poly.pdbx_strand_id
1 'polypeptide(L)'
;MVENGGDIYLDCKRDLRVEVHAGQSSLSGKIILMIRSDRMPLGVCTSSGTVGHSFSYGRADAVCVLSVSAALADAAATRIGNLVKSAKDIERGLKTAEEILPGIRGVVIICGSHMGLAGDVELAG
;
A
#
# COMPACT_ATOMS: atom_id res chain seq x y z
N MET A 1 11.99 -1.54 -12.91
CA MET A 1 10.81 -1.74 -12.04
C MET A 1 11.24 -2.25 -10.69
N VAL A 2 10.60 -1.77 -9.63
CA VAL A 2 10.89 -2.21 -8.27
C VAL A 2 9.73 -3.07 -7.78
N GLU A 3 10.04 -4.23 -7.20
CA GLU A 3 9.05 -5.10 -6.60
C GLU A 3 8.91 -4.75 -5.12
N ASN A 4 7.66 -4.62 -4.66
CA ASN A 4 7.38 -4.30 -3.27
C ASN A 4 6.58 -5.40 -2.60
N GLY A 5 7.27 -6.29 -1.90
CA GLY A 5 6.66 -7.29 -1.02
C GLY A 5 6.88 -6.96 0.45
N GLY A 6 7.29 -5.75 0.78
CA GLY A 6 7.59 -5.31 2.13
C GLY A 6 7.81 -3.81 2.19
N ASP A 7 8.83 -3.39 2.90
CA ASP A 7 9.11 -1.98 3.12
C ASP A 7 10.29 -1.54 2.26
N ILE A 8 10.10 -0.47 1.48
CA ILE A 8 11.17 0.13 0.70
C ILE A 8 11.19 1.64 0.92
N TYR A 9 12.37 2.23 0.73
CA TYR A 9 12.55 3.66 0.81
C TYR A 9 13.16 4.12 -0.51
N LEU A 10 12.51 5.07 -1.17
CA LEU A 10 12.89 5.51 -2.50
C LEU A 10 13.41 6.94 -2.46
N ASP A 11 14.59 7.14 -3.03
CA ASP A 11 15.19 8.46 -3.17
C ASP A 11 16.13 8.45 -4.37
N CYS A 12 15.62 8.84 -5.52
CA CYS A 12 16.42 8.91 -6.72
C CYS A 12 15.93 10.04 -7.65
N LYS A 13 16.68 10.28 -8.72
CA LYS A 13 16.43 11.41 -9.61
C LYS A 13 15.53 11.09 -10.79
N ARG A 14 14.99 9.88 -10.84
CA ARG A 14 14.11 9.46 -11.92
C ARG A 14 12.85 8.83 -11.37
N ASP A 15 11.80 8.84 -12.18
CA ASP A 15 10.54 8.19 -11.82
C ASP A 15 10.73 6.68 -11.77
N LEU A 16 10.04 6.05 -10.82
CA LEU A 16 10.11 4.60 -10.62
C LEU A 16 8.72 3.98 -10.70
N ARG A 17 8.67 2.77 -11.21
CA ARG A 17 7.47 1.93 -11.17
C ARG A 17 7.64 0.90 -10.08
N VAL A 18 6.64 0.81 -9.20
CA VAL A 18 6.65 -0.11 -8.08
C VAL A 18 5.51 -1.10 -8.23
N GLU A 19 5.85 -2.38 -8.38
CA GLU A 19 4.86 -3.43 -8.50
C GLU A 19 4.38 -3.85 -7.12
N VAL A 20 3.07 -3.91 -6.92
CA VAL A 20 2.48 -4.31 -5.65
C VAL A 20 2.18 -5.81 -5.66
N HIS A 21 2.75 -6.52 -4.71
CA HIS A 21 2.48 -7.94 -4.50
C HIS A 21 1.36 -8.10 -3.48
N ALA A 22 0.35 -8.85 -3.83
CA ALA A 22 -0.85 -9.02 -3.02
C ALA A 22 -1.18 -10.51 -2.78
N GLY A 23 -0.17 -11.28 -2.45
CA GLY A 23 -0.32 -12.69 -2.12
C GLY A 23 -1.06 -13.48 -3.19
N GLN A 24 -2.18 -14.06 -2.82
CA GLN A 24 -2.99 -14.89 -3.73
C GLN A 24 -4.07 -14.11 -4.47
N SER A 25 -4.10 -12.78 -4.31
CA SER A 25 -5.06 -11.96 -5.06
C SER A 25 -4.83 -12.08 -6.56
N SER A 26 -5.93 -12.06 -7.33
CA SER A 26 -5.86 -12.00 -8.79
C SER A 26 -5.22 -10.71 -9.28
N LEU A 27 -5.13 -9.69 -8.42
CA LEU A 27 -4.50 -8.40 -8.74
C LEU A 27 -3.00 -8.37 -8.41
N SER A 28 -2.46 -9.42 -7.79
CA SER A 28 -1.05 -9.47 -7.43
C SER A 28 -0.18 -9.33 -8.68
N GLY A 29 0.78 -8.41 -8.63
CA GLY A 29 1.66 -8.15 -9.76
C GLY A 29 1.02 -7.36 -10.91
N LYS A 30 -0.27 -7.04 -10.82
CA LYS A 30 -0.98 -6.28 -11.84
C LYS A 30 -1.12 -4.81 -11.51
N ILE A 31 -0.93 -4.46 -10.25
CA ILE A 31 -1.02 -3.07 -9.81
C ILE A 31 0.38 -2.51 -9.75
N ILE A 32 0.62 -1.49 -10.55
CA ILE A 32 1.92 -0.83 -10.65
C ILE A 32 1.73 0.63 -10.29
N LEU A 33 2.47 1.09 -9.29
CA LEU A 33 2.46 2.47 -8.87
C LEU A 33 3.53 3.24 -9.60
N MET A 34 3.18 4.44 -10.07
CA MET A 34 4.17 5.38 -10.61
C MET A 34 4.60 6.31 -9.48
N ILE A 35 5.87 6.27 -9.14
CA ILE A 35 6.44 7.16 -8.12
C ILE A 35 7.31 8.18 -8.83
N ARG A 36 6.85 9.42 -8.83
CA ARG A 36 7.57 10.51 -9.49
C ARG A 36 8.77 10.94 -8.65
N SER A 37 9.84 11.31 -9.33
CA SER A 37 11.08 11.71 -8.64
C SER A 37 10.89 12.92 -7.75
N ASP A 38 9.98 13.84 -8.10
CA ASP A 38 9.68 15.02 -7.30
C ASP A 38 8.89 14.72 -6.03
N ARG A 39 8.40 13.49 -5.88
CA ARG A 39 7.72 13.01 -4.67
C ARG A 39 8.65 12.30 -3.72
N MET A 40 9.88 12.08 -4.12
CA MET A 40 10.89 11.41 -3.28
C MET A 40 11.60 12.44 -2.39
N PRO A 41 12.15 12.05 -1.23
CA PRO A 41 12.17 10.69 -0.70
C PRO A 41 10.80 10.20 -0.24
N LEU A 42 10.55 8.91 -0.40
CA LEU A 42 9.25 8.33 -0.10
C LEU A 42 9.40 6.90 0.41
N GLY A 43 8.76 6.60 1.53
CA GLY A 43 8.63 5.24 2.01
C GLY A 43 7.40 4.58 1.39
N VAL A 44 7.55 3.35 0.96
CA VAL A 44 6.47 2.52 0.43
C VAL A 44 6.46 1.23 1.24
N CYS A 45 5.44 1.08 2.08
CA CYS A 45 5.33 -0.07 2.97
C CYS A 45 4.08 -0.86 2.64
N THR A 46 4.24 -2.17 2.50
CA THR A 46 3.13 -3.05 2.18
C THR A 46 2.95 -4.08 3.29
N SER A 47 1.75 -4.11 3.86
CA SER A 47 1.34 -5.13 4.81
C SER A 47 0.46 -6.14 4.07
N SER A 48 0.72 -7.43 4.27
CA SER A 48 -0.02 -8.49 3.61
C SER A 48 -0.57 -9.47 4.65
N GLY A 49 -1.85 -9.77 4.53
CA GLY A 49 -2.52 -10.72 5.43
C GLY A 49 -2.37 -12.18 5.00
N THR A 50 -1.92 -12.42 3.77
CA THR A 50 -1.89 -13.77 3.21
C THR A 50 -0.49 -14.30 2.93
N VAL A 51 0.56 -13.48 3.13
CA VAL A 51 1.94 -13.86 2.84
C VAL A 51 2.79 -13.72 4.09
N GLY A 52 3.58 -14.75 4.40
CA GLY A 52 4.53 -14.74 5.50
C GLY A 52 3.94 -15.16 6.83
N HIS A 53 4.76 -15.03 7.87
CA HIS A 53 4.42 -15.48 9.22
C HIS A 53 3.95 -14.34 10.13
N SER A 54 3.73 -13.17 9.60
CA SER A 54 3.23 -12.07 10.42
C SER A 54 1.75 -12.27 10.69
N PHE A 55 1.40 -12.24 11.97
CA PHE A 55 0.02 -12.33 12.37
C PHE A 55 -0.68 -11.01 12.15
N SER A 56 -1.21 -10.83 10.98
CA SER A 56 -2.18 -9.79 10.71
C SER A 56 -3.56 -10.40 10.91
N TYR A 57 -4.37 -9.84 11.77
CA TYR A 57 -5.75 -10.29 11.95
C TYR A 57 -6.64 -9.84 10.80
N GLY A 58 -6.16 -8.96 9.94
CA GLY A 58 -6.86 -8.56 8.75
C GLY A 58 -6.70 -9.57 7.63
N ARG A 59 -7.60 -9.52 6.66
CA ARG A 59 -7.59 -10.40 5.49
C ARG A 59 -7.36 -9.66 4.19
N ALA A 60 -6.93 -8.41 4.25
CA ALA A 60 -6.49 -7.71 3.07
C ALA A 60 -5.31 -8.45 2.46
N ASP A 61 -5.34 -8.67 1.16
CA ASP A 61 -4.21 -9.28 0.48
C ASP A 61 -3.01 -8.37 0.45
N ALA A 62 -3.23 -7.07 0.38
CA ALA A 62 -2.18 -6.08 0.55
C ALA A 62 -2.75 -4.73 0.95
N VAL A 63 -2.04 -4.03 1.82
CA VAL A 63 -2.25 -2.60 2.09
C VAL A 63 -0.91 -1.91 1.88
N CYS A 64 -0.84 -1.10 0.84
CA CYS A 64 0.39 -0.40 0.47
C CYS A 64 0.23 1.07 0.82
N VAL A 65 1.10 1.58 1.68
CA VAL A 65 1.04 2.96 2.16
C VAL A 65 2.27 3.73 1.71
N LEU A 66 2.04 4.94 1.21
CA LEU A 66 3.07 5.87 0.77
C LEU A 66 3.20 6.99 1.80
N SER A 67 4.41 7.25 2.29
CA SER A 67 4.66 8.33 3.23
C SER A 67 6.13 8.76 3.18
N VAL A 68 6.39 10.04 3.47
CA VAL A 68 7.78 10.49 3.64
C VAL A 68 8.42 9.85 4.88
N SER A 69 7.60 9.40 5.83
CA SER A 69 8.06 8.64 7.00
C SER A 69 7.81 7.16 6.77
N ALA A 70 8.87 6.37 6.61
CA ALA A 70 8.75 4.92 6.45
C ALA A 70 8.12 4.29 7.70
N ALA A 71 8.44 4.81 8.89
CA ALA A 71 7.85 4.30 10.14
C ALA A 71 6.35 4.53 10.18
N LEU A 72 5.88 5.69 9.74
CA LEU A 72 4.45 6.00 9.70
C LEU A 72 3.75 5.14 8.64
N ALA A 73 4.38 4.95 7.48
CA ALA A 73 3.84 4.11 6.42
C ALA A 73 3.64 2.67 6.91
N ASP A 74 4.64 2.12 7.61
CA ASP A 74 4.57 0.77 8.15
C ASP A 74 3.45 0.64 9.19
N ALA A 75 3.38 1.57 10.13
CA ALA A 75 2.34 1.57 11.16
C ALA A 75 0.95 1.69 10.56
N ALA A 76 0.76 2.57 9.58
CA ALA A 76 -0.51 2.77 8.92
C ALA A 76 -0.92 1.53 8.11
N ALA A 77 0.02 0.94 7.38
CA ALA A 77 -0.26 -0.27 6.60
C ALA A 77 -0.73 -1.42 7.51
N THR A 78 -0.10 -1.58 8.67
CA THR A 78 -0.47 -2.61 9.64
C THR A 78 -1.86 -2.34 10.22
N ARG A 79 -2.11 -1.09 10.62
CA ARG A 79 -3.40 -0.71 11.22
C ARG A 79 -4.55 -0.91 10.23
N ILE A 80 -4.37 -0.43 9.01
CA ILE A 80 -5.40 -0.57 7.97
C ILE A 80 -5.59 -2.03 7.60
N GLY A 81 -4.50 -2.77 7.48
CA GLY A 81 -4.55 -4.20 7.19
C GLY A 81 -5.36 -4.99 8.22
N ASN A 82 -5.29 -4.59 9.49
CA ASN A 82 -6.05 -5.24 10.56
C ASN A 82 -7.54 -4.90 10.52
N LEU A 83 -7.92 -3.81 9.87
CA LEU A 83 -9.32 -3.40 9.73
C LEU A 83 -10.02 -4.06 8.55
N VAL A 84 -9.28 -4.39 7.50
CA VAL A 84 -9.85 -4.90 6.25
C VAL A 84 -9.86 -6.42 6.28
N LYS A 85 -10.99 -7.00 6.60
CA LYS A 85 -11.19 -8.46 6.70
C LYS A 85 -11.81 -9.06 5.44
N SER A 86 -12.42 -8.22 4.63
CA SER A 86 -13.03 -8.63 3.37
C SER A 86 -13.15 -7.40 2.47
N ALA A 87 -13.57 -7.60 1.22
CA ALA A 87 -13.75 -6.50 0.28
C ALA A 87 -14.72 -5.43 0.79
N LYS A 88 -15.69 -5.81 1.63
CA LYS A 88 -16.64 -4.86 2.22
C LYS A 88 -15.98 -3.82 3.13
N ASP A 89 -14.84 -4.15 3.68
CA ASP A 89 -14.15 -3.30 4.65
C ASP A 89 -13.18 -2.32 3.98
N ILE A 90 -13.02 -2.38 2.66
CA ILE A 90 -12.10 -1.49 1.95
C ILE A 90 -12.44 -0.03 2.23
N GLU A 91 -13.71 0.35 2.17
CA GLU A 91 -14.12 1.73 2.47
C GLU A 91 -13.74 2.16 3.87
N ARG A 92 -13.88 1.27 4.85
CA ARG A 92 -13.48 1.55 6.23
C ARG A 92 -11.97 1.81 6.31
N GLY A 93 -11.19 1.00 5.61
CA GLY A 93 -9.74 1.19 5.52
C GLY A 93 -9.38 2.52 4.88
N LEU A 94 -10.08 2.90 3.80
CA LEU A 94 -9.86 4.17 3.13
C LEU A 94 -10.23 5.36 4.02
N LYS A 95 -11.30 5.27 4.79
CA LYS A 95 -11.67 6.32 5.75
C LYS A 95 -10.62 6.48 6.83
N THR A 96 -10.07 5.36 7.33
CA THR A 96 -9.00 5.41 8.32
C THR A 96 -7.76 6.09 7.72
N ALA A 97 -7.44 5.77 6.46
CA ALA A 97 -6.33 6.41 5.78
C ALA A 97 -6.54 7.93 5.64
N GLU A 98 -7.76 8.35 5.31
CA GLU A 98 -8.09 9.78 5.19
C GLU A 98 -7.89 10.52 6.51
N GLU A 99 -8.14 9.88 7.63
CA GLU A 99 -7.93 10.46 8.96
C GLU A 99 -6.43 10.68 9.25
N ILE A 100 -5.56 9.92 8.62
CA ILE A 100 -4.11 10.01 8.81
C ILE A 100 -3.49 11.02 7.83
N LEU A 101 -4.19 11.33 6.74
CA LEU A 101 -3.70 12.33 5.78
C LEU A 101 -3.63 13.72 6.44
N PRO A 102 -2.61 14.51 6.12
CA PRO A 102 -1.55 14.27 5.14
C PRO A 102 -0.30 13.57 5.70
N GLY A 103 -0.34 12.99 6.88
CA GLY A 103 0.80 12.25 7.45
C GLY A 103 1.26 11.13 6.55
N ILE A 104 0.32 10.40 5.92
CA ILE A 104 0.64 9.52 4.80
C ILE A 104 0.24 10.23 3.51
N ARG A 105 0.86 9.86 2.39
CA ARG A 105 0.55 10.48 1.10
C ARG A 105 -0.53 9.75 0.34
N GLY A 106 -0.59 8.44 0.49
CA GLY A 106 -1.58 7.66 -0.20
C GLY A 106 -1.62 6.23 0.28
N VAL A 107 -2.66 5.52 -0.12
CA VAL A 107 -2.86 4.13 0.24
C VAL A 107 -3.52 3.37 -0.90
N VAL A 108 -3.10 2.12 -1.07
CA VAL A 108 -3.75 1.16 -1.97
C VAL A 108 -4.14 -0.04 -1.11
N ILE A 109 -5.41 -0.43 -1.17
CA ILE A 109 -5.91 -1.61 -0.46
C ILE A 109 -6.39 -2.62 -1.50
N ILE A 110 -5.87 -3.84 -1.42
CA ILE A 110 -6.25 -4.94 -2.31
C ILE A 110 -6.84 -6.06 -1.47
N CYS A 111 -8.03 -6.51 -1.84
CA CYS A 111 -8.69 -7.63 -1.19
C CYS A 111 -9.44 -8.44 -2.24
N GLY A 112 -8.97 -9.64 -2.54
CA GLY A 112 -9.49 -10.48 -3.60
C GLY A 112 -9.29 -9.83 -4.97
N SER A 113 -10.37 -9.61 -5.70
CA SER A 113 -10.35 -8.90 -6.98
C SER A 113 -10.74 -7.43 -6.85
N HIS A 114 -10.85 -6.93 -5.61
CA HIS A 114 -11.26 -5.57 -5.33
C HIS A 114 -10.08 -4.71 -4.89
N MET A 115 -10.14 -3.44 -5.23
CA MET A 115 -9.07 -2.49 -4.90
C MET A 115 -9.67 -1.15 -4.52
N GLY A 116 -9.07 -0.49 -3.54
CA GLY A 116 -9.41 0.88 -3.16
C GLY A 116 -8.17 1.75 -3.11
N LEU A 117 -8.35 3.02 -3.42
CA LEU A 117 -7.28 4.02 -3.42
C LEU A 117 -7.73 5.23 -2.62
N ALA A 118 -6.82 5.84 -1.88
CA ALA A 118 -7.04 7.13 -1.25
C ALA A 118 -5.76 7.94 -1.27
N GLY A 119 -5.91 9.28 -1.30
CA GLY A 119 -4.79 10.19 -1.32
C GLY A 119 -4.15 10.28 -2.70
N ASP A 120 -2.86 10.57 -2.69
CA ASP A 120 -2.09 10.84 -3.90
C ASP A 120 -1.44 9.56 -4.40
N VAL A 121 -2.14 8.84 -5.24
CA VAL A 121 -1.71 7.57 -5.82
C VAL A 121 -1.85 7.66 -7.33
N GLU A 122 -0.77 7.39 -8.04
CA GLU A 122 -0.77 7.33 -9.51
C GLU A 122 -0.49 5.89 -9.94
N LEU A 123 -1.36 5.34 -10.77
CA LEU A 123 -1.16 4.00 -11.32
C LEU A 123 -0.49 4.11 -12.67
N ALA A 124 0.50 3.23 -12.92
CA ALA A 124 1.16 3.12 -14.20
C ALA A 124 0.40 2.14 -15.06
N GLY A 125 0.18 2.52 -16.23
CA GLY A 125 -0.51 1.66 -17.05
C GLY A 125 -0.84 1.16 -18.03
#